data_63bad01c080325daeea5d8a8640a28f7
#
_entry.id   63bad01c080325daeea5d8a8640a28f7
#
_cell.length_a   1.000
_cell.length_b   1.000
_cell.length_c   1.000
_cell.angle_alpha   90.00
_cell.angle_beta   90.00
_cell.angle_gamma   90.00
#
_symmetry.space_group_name_H-M   'P 1'
#
loop_
_entity.id
_entity.type
_entity.pdbx_description
1 polymer ?
#
loop_
_entity_poly.entity_id
_entity_poly.type
_entity_poly.pdbx_seq_one_letter_code
_entity_poly.pdbx_strand_id
1 'polypeptide(L)'
;MEYRVEHDTMGEVKVPNDKYWGAQTERSFENFKIGCEKMPKVLIYAFTNLKKSLALVNNKLGKLDDAKKNAIVQACDEIIAGKFDDNFPLAIWQTGSGTQSNMNMNEVIANRATEIMGGDFRKEKLVHPNDHVNMSQSSNDTFPTAMSIVAVEQVEKKLIPVLDELIATFEKKVKEFDSIIKIGRTHLQDATPLTLAQEFSGYLSMLLHSKEQIIASLPTLRELAIGGTAVGTGLNAHPELSQKVSEELTQLIGTKFVSSPNKFHALTSHDAINFTHGAMKGLAANLMKIANDIRWLASGPRCGLGELIIPENEPGSSIMPGKVNPTQCEAVTMVAVQVMGNDAAIGFAASQGNFELNVFKPVIIYNFLQSLDLLADSMHSFNIHCAVGIEPNRAKIDHNLHNSLMLVTALNPYIGYENAAKVAKNAHKKGISLKESAMELGLVSEEDFNKFVDPTKMIGPKA
;
A
#
# COMPACT_ATOMS: atom_id res chain seq x y z
N MET A 1 28.99 -12.60 -27.35
CA MET A 1 28.61 -13.09 -26.00
C MET A 1 29.02 -14.55 -25.95
N GLU A 2 29.77 -14.97 -24.95
CA GLU A 2 30.11 -16.38 -24.79
C GLU A 2 28.98 -17.11 -24.06
N TYR A 3 28.77 -18.38 -24.39
CA TYR A 3 27.75 -19.24 -23.80
C TYR A 3 28.38 -20.50 -23.22
N ARG A 4 27.81 -20.99 -22.14
CA ARG A 4 28.04 -22.34 -21.62
C ARG A 4 26.82 -23.21 -21.86
N VAL A 5 27.00 -24.51 -21.84
CA VAL A 5 25.91 -25.50 -21.93
C VAL A 5 25.52 -25.90 -20.51
N GLU A 6 24.28 -25.72 -20.16
CA GLU A 6 23.65 -26.22 -18.94
C GLU A 6 22.65 -27.33 -19.30
N HIS A 7 22.28 -28.14 -18.32
CA HIS A 7 21.38 -29.28 -18.52
C HIS A 7 20.23 -29.24 -17.50
N ASP A 8 19.06 -29.61 -17.94
CA ASP A 8 17.93 -29.97 -17.10
C ASP A 8 17.29 -31.29 -17.60
N THR A 9 16.15 -31.69 -17.04
CA THR A 9 15.46 -32.92 -17.41
C THR A 9 14.93 -32.92 -18.87
N MET A 10 14.91 -31.77 -19.54
CA MET A 10 14.50 -31.62 -20.93
C MET A 10 15.69 -31.58 -21.92
N GLY A 11 16.93 -31.61 -21.40
CA GLY A 11 18.15 -31.62 -22.22
C GLY A 11 19.00 -30.34 -22.09
N GLU A 12 19.82 -30.11 -23.11
CA GLU A 12 20.78 -29.02 -23.14
C GLU A 12 20.13 -27.64 -23.41
N VAL A 13 20.71 -26.61 -22.79
CA VAL A 13 20.36 -25.19 -22.99
C VAL A 13 21.64 -24.36 -22.97
N LYS A 14 21.74 -23.39 -23.87
CA LYS A 14 22.83 -22.42 -23.91
C LYS A 14 22.51 -21.23 -23.00
N VAL A 15 23.32 -21.02 -21.97
CA VAL A 15 23.18 -19.93 -21.00
C VAL A 15 24.36 -18.96 -21.16
N PRO A 16 24.17 -17.62 -21.09
CA PRO A 16 25.26 -16.67 -21.14
C PRO A 16 26.31 -16.98 -20.06
N ASN A 17 27.59 -16.96 -20.44
CA ASN A 17 28.68 -17.46 -19.59
C ASN A 17 28.94 -16.61 -18.35
N ASP A 18 28.53 -15.33 -18.39
CA ASP A 18 28.66 -14.36 -17.31
C ASP A 18 27.51 -14.39 -16.30
N LYS A 19 26.41 -15.12 -16.58
CA LYS A 19 25.21 -15.17 -15.74
C LYS A 19 25.24 -16.36 -14.79
N TYR A 20 24.71 -16.13 -13.56
CA TYR A 20 24.65 -17.16 -12.52
C TYR A 20 23.38 -18.01 -12.57
N TRP A 21 22.39 -17.68 -13.40
CA TRP A 21 21.23 -18.55 -13.59
C TRP A 21 21.59 -19.79 -14.44
N GLY A 22 20.74 -20.81 -14.41
CA GLY A 22 20.96 -22.08 -15.11
C GLY A 22 19.92 -22.36 -16.19
N ALA A 23 19.76 -23.65 -16.52
CA ALA A 23 18.95 -24.11 -17.64
C ALA A 23 17.46 -23.77 -17.49
N GLN A 24 16.88 -23.96 -16.31
CA GLN A 24 15.44 -23.74 -16.11
C GLN A 24 15.09 -22.24 -16.22
N THR A 25 15.93 -21.37 -15.68
CA THR A 25 15.75 -19.92 -15.83
C THR A 25 15.89 -19.48 -17.28
N GLU A 26 16.87 -19.96 -18.02
CA GLU A 26 17.06 -19.60 -19.42
C GLU A 26 15.85 -20.00 -20.26
N ARG A 27 15.31 -21.23 -20.08
CA ARG A 27 14.10 -21.65 -20.79
C ARG A 27 12.91 -20.73 -20.48
N SER A 28 12.74 -20.33 -19.21
CA SER A 28 11.68 -19.40 -18.84
C SER A 28 11.90 -18.02 -19.48
N PHE A 29 13.13 -17.53 -19.47
CA PHE A 29 13.49 -16.25 -20.08
C PHE A 29 13.23 -16.22 -21.59
N GLU A 30 13.49 -17.34 -22.28
CA GLU A 30 13.22 -17.49 -23.70
C GLU A 30 11.73 -17.65 -24.02
N ASN A 31 11.00 -18.42 -23.21
CA ASN A 31 9.61 -18.81 -23.48
C ASN A 31 8.59 -17.73 -23.09
N PHE A 32 8.87 -16.91 -22.07
CA PHE A 32 7.91 -15.93 -21.53
C PHE A 32 8.33 -14.50 -21.79
N LYS A 33 8.47 -14.14 -23.07
CA LYS A 33 8.70 -12.75 -23.53
C LYS A 33 7.38 -11.98 -23.57
N ILE A 34 6.74 -11.84 -22.39
CA ILE A 34 5.42 -11.26 -22.23
C ILE A 34 5.54 -10.03 -21.32
N GLY A 35 5.09 -8.88 -21.80
CA GLY A 35 5.13 -7.63 -21.04
C GLY A 35 6.55 -7.15 -20.72
N CYS A 36 6.64 -6.16 -19.87
CA CYS A 36 7.92 -5.62 -19.37
C CYS A 36 8.09 -5.82 -17.85
N GLU A 37 7.03 -6.27 -17.17
CA GLU A 37 7.00 -6.42 -15.73
C GLU A 37 7.88 -7.59 -15.29
N LYS A 38 8.83 -7.30 -14.41
CA LYS A 38 9.75 -8.28 -13.82
C LYS A 38 9.36 -8.59 -12.38
N MET A 39 9.88 -9.71 -11.87
CA MET A 39 9.74 -10.01 -10.44
C MET A 39 10.35 -8.87 -9.61
N PRO A 40 9.56 -8.30 -8.65
CA PRO A 40 10.05 -7.20 -7.82
C PRO A 40 11.28 -7.59 -7.00
N LYS A 41 12.28 -6.71 -6.91
CA LYS A 41 13.52 -6.97 -6.16
C LYS A 41 13.26 -7.32 -4.69
N VAL A 42 12.31 -6.63 -4.06
CA VAL A 42 11.96 -6.91 -2.66
C VAL A 42 11.43 -8.35 -2.47
N LEU A 43 10.73 -8.90 -3.47
CA LEU A 43 10.33 -10.31 -3.47
C LEU A 43 11.54 -11.24 -3.62
N ILE A 44 12.50 -10.90 -4.49
CA ILE A 44 13.75 -11.66 -4.64
C ILE A 44 14.50 -11.72 -3.31
N TYR A 45 14.64 -10.60 -2.59
CA TYR A 45 15.32 -10.55 -1.30
C TYR A 45 14.58 -11.32 -0.21
N ALA A 46 13.25 -11.24 -0.15
CA ALA A 46 12.44 -12.04 0.76
C ALA A 46 12.58 -13.53 0.48
N PHE A 47 12.59 -13.91 -0.79
CA PHE A 47 12.83 -15.29 -1.20
C PHE A 47 14.25 -15.77 -0.83
N THR A 48 15.24 -14.89 -0.97
CA THR A 48 16.63 -15.18 -0.56
C THR A 48 16.72 -15.40 0.96
N ASN A 49 16.04 -14.59 1.77
CA ASN A 49 15.95 -14.79 3.23
C ASN A 49 15.32 -16.16 3.57
N LEU A 50 14.29 -16.58 2.83
CA LEU A 50 13.72 -17.91 2.99
C LEU A 50 14.74 -19.01 2.68
N LYS A 51 15.47 -18.92 1.57
CA LYS A 51 16.51 -19.91 1.20
C LYS A 51 17.65 -19.97 2.21
N LYS A 52 18.07 -18.82 2.72
CA LYS A 52 19.06 -18.73 3.80
C LYS A 52 18.58 -19.44 5.07
N SER A 53 17.36 -19.17 5.51
CA SER A 53 16.74 -19.81 6.67
C SER A 53 16.61 -21.33 6.49
N LEU A 54 16.24 -21.78 5.30
CA LEU A 54 16.13 -23.21 4.97
C LEU A 54 17.49 -23.91 5.02
N ALA A 55 18.56 -23.29 4.51
CA ALA A 55 19.92 -23.85 4.60
C ALA A 55 20.38 -23.98 6.06
N LEU A 56 20.14 -22.95 6.88
CA LEU A 56 20.47 -22.95 8.31
C LEU A 56 19.71 -24.05 9.05
N VAL A 57 18.41 -24.17 8.80
CA VAL A 57 17.55 -25.16 9.46
C VAL A 57 17.86 -26.59 8.99
N ASN A 58 18.03 -26.82 7.68
CA ASN A 58 18.42 -28.14 7.17
C ASN A 58 19.78 -28.60 7.74
N ASN A 59 20.72 -27.68 7.97
CA ASN A 59 21.95 -27.97 8.65
C ASN A 59 21.74 -28.36 10.13
N LYS A 60 20.95 -27.57 10.88
CA LYS A 60 20.57 -27.87 12.27
C LYS A 60 19.84 -29.21 12.40
N LEU A 61 19.15 -29.65 11.38
CA LEU A 61 18.46 -30.95 11.30
C LEU A 61 19.33 -32.09 10.78
N GLY A 62 20.64 -31.83 10.55
CA GLY A 62 21.60 -32.83 10.09
C GLY A 62 21.40 -33.30 8.63
N LYS A 63 20.68 -32.50 7.81
CA LYS A 63 20.41 -32.85 6.40
C LYS A 63 21.40 -32.20 5.42
N LEU A 64 21.99 -31.06 5.78
CA LEU A 64 22.94 -30.31 4.96
C LEU A 64 24.24 -30.14 5.71
N ASP A 65 25.38 -30.43 5.08
CA ASP A 65 26.70 -30.29 5.69
C ASP A 65 27.11 -28.81 5.88
N ASP A 66 28.05 -28.56 6.78
CA ASP A 66 28.52 -27.22 7.15
C ASP A 66 29.12 -26.44 6.00
N ALA A 67 29.90 -27.11 5.12
CA ALA A 67 30.58 -26.44 4.02
C ALA A 67 29.58 -25.87 3.02
N LYS A 68 28.60 -26.68 2.60
CA LYS A 68 27.53 -26.24 1.70
C LYS A 68 26.60 -25.19 2.35
N LYS A 69 26.20 -25.40 3.62
CA LYS A 69 25.40 -24.42 4.37
C LYS A 69 26.11 -23.07 4.40
N ASN A 70 27.39 -23.01 4.74
CA ASN A 70 28.13 -21.76 4.81
C ASN A 70 28.23 -21.06 3.44
N ALA A 71 28.49 -21.82 2.36
CA ALA A 71 28.52 -21.27 1.01
C ALA A 71 27.17 -20.75 0.53
N ILE A 72 26.06 -21.47 0.81
CA ILE A 72 24.71 -21.04 0.50
C ILE A 72 24.36 -19.77 1.27
N VAL A 73 24.64 -19.69 2.57
CA VAL A 73 24.38 -18.51 3.41
C VAL A 73 25.14 -17.29 2.88
N GLN A 74 26.42 -17.45 2.56
CA GLN A 74 27.22 -16.36 2.00
C GLN A 74 26.68 -15.91 0.63
N ALA A 75 26.30 -16.83 -0.26
CA ALA A 75 25.67 -16.48 -1.54
C ALA A 75 24.37 -15.70 -1.34
N CYS A 76 23.53 -16.11 -0.38
CA CYS A 76 22.32 -15.39 -0.02
C CYS A 76 22.63 -13.96 0.48
N ASP A 77 23.63 -13.79 1.34
CA ASP A 77 24.02 -12.47 1.83
C ASP A 77 24.49 -11.53 0.71
N GLU A 78 25.20 -12.06 -0.27
CA GLU A 78 25.64 -11.31 -1.44
C GLU A 78 24.47 -10.92 -2.35
N ILE A 79 23.45 -11.78 -2.51
CA ILE A 79 22.23 -11.47 -3.26
C ILE A 79 21.43 -10.36 -2.55
N ILE A 80 21.23 -10.46 -1.25
CA ILE A 80 20.52 -9.44 -0.44
C ILE A 80 21.24 -8.09 -0.49
N ALA A 81 22.59 -8.11 -0.58
CA ALA A 81 23.40 -6.91 -0.79
C ALA A 81 23.32 -6.32 -2.22
N GLY A 82 22.49 -6.89 -3.10
CA GLY A 82 22.25 -6.39 -4.46
C GLY A 82 23.32 -6.74 -5.49
N LYS A 83 24.29 -7.60 -5.16
CA LYS A 83 25.41 -7.91 -6.09
C LYS A 83 24.98 -8.71 -7.33
N PHE A 84 23.80 -9.33 -7.31
CA PHE A 84 23.32 -10.23 -8.35
C PHE A 84 21.94 -9.82 -8.91
N ASP A 85 21.53 -8.57 -8.77
CA ASP A 85 20.20 -8.08 -9.20
C ASP A 85 19.91 -8.36 -10.68
N ASP A 86 20.92 -8.32 -11.54
CA ASP A 86 20.84 -8.60 -12.97
C ASP A 86 20.73 -10.10 -13.31
N ASN A 87 20.75 -10.97 -12.30
CA ASN A 87 20.60 -12.42 -12.46
C ASN A 87 19.17 -12.94 -12.19
N PHE A 88 18.20 -12.03 -12.03
CA PHE A 88 16.78 -12.34 -11.86
C PHE A 88 15.93 -11.70 -12.98
N PRO A 89 16.06 -12.20 -14.23
CA PRO A 89 15.50 -11.52 -15.42
C PRO A 89 14.03 -11.83 -15.69
N LEU A 90 13.41 -12.75 -14.92
CA LEU A 90 12.13 -13.36 -15.28
C LEU A 90 10.96 -12.38 -15.19
N ALA A 91 10.07 -12.49 -16.19
CA ALA A 91 8.80 -11.78 -16.18
C ALA A 91 7.84 -12.34 -15.13
N ILE A 92 6.92 -11.53 -14.66
CA ILE A 92 5.81 -12.01 -13.80
C ILE A 92 4.85 -12.94 -14.56
N TRP A 93 4.75 -12.75 -15.88
CA TRP A 93 3.95 -13.56 -16.80
C TRP A 93 4.65 -14.87 -17.15
N GLN A 94 4.83 -15.71 -16.14
CA GLN A 94 5.47 -17.03 -16.18
C GLN A 94 4.51 -18.09 -15.65
N THR A 95 4.98 -19.29 -15.32
CA THR A 95 4.13 -20.29 -14.65
C THR A 95 3.51 -19.71 -13.39
N GLY A 96 2.21 -19.89 -13.24
CA GLY A 96 1.44 -19.28 -12.15
C GLY A 96 1.76 -19.81 -10.75
N SER A 97 2.47 -20.94 -10.64
CA SER A 97 3.01 -21.45 -9.36
C SER A 97 4.25 -20.71 -8.87
N GLY A 98 4.94 -19.97 -9.76
CA GLY A 98 6.22 -19.33 -9.47
C GLY A 98 7.41 -20.28 -9.52
N THR A 99 7.27 -21.46 -10.13
CA THR A 99 8.35 -22.46 -10.19
C THR A 99 9.62 -21.93 -10.86
N GLN A 100 9.51 -21.17 -11.94
CA GLN A 100 10.70 -20.63 -12.59
C GLN A 100 11.43 -19.61 -11.70
N SER A 101 10.73 -18.79 -10.96
CA SER A 101 11.37 -17.88 -9.99
C SER A 101 12.03 -18.64 -8.84
N ASN A 102 11.41 -19.71 -8.33
CA ASN A 102 12.05 -20.59 -7.35
C ASN A 102 13.33 -21.21 -7.91
N MET A 103 13.30 -21.70 -9.15
CA MET A 103 14.48 -22.29 -9.79
C MET A 103 15.54 -21.26 -10.11
N ASN A 104 15.16 -20.04 -10.55
CA ASN A 104 16.09 -18.95 -10.73
C ASN A 104 16.87 -18.64 -9.44
N MET A 105 16.18 -18.58 -8.31
CA MET A 105 16.80 -18.40 -7.00
C MET A 105 17.73 -19.56 -6.67
N ASN A 106 17.29 -20.81 -6.86
CA ASN A 106 18.08 -21.99 -6.57
C ASN A 106 19.35 -22.06 -7.44
N GLU A 107 19.23 -21.76 -8.73
CA GLU A 107 20.35 -21.80 -9.68
C GLU A 107 21.39 -20.72 -9.38
N VAL A 108 20.98 -19.48 -9.12
CA VAL A 108 21.90 -18.38 -8.78
C VAL A 108 22.64 -18.68 -7.48
N ILE A 109 21.93 -19.12 -6.44
CA ILE A 109 22.54 -19.48 -5.14
C ILE A 109 23.51 -20.65 -5.32
N ALA A 110 23.11 -21.72 -6.02
CA ALA A 110 23.95 -22.90 -6.19
C ALA A 110 25.23 -22.61 -6.97
N ASN A 111 25.13 -21.83 -8.04
CA ASN A 111 26.29 -21.46 -8.86
C ASN A 111 27.24 -20.55 -8.07
N ARG A 112 26.73 -19.56 -7.35
CA ARG A 112 27.56 -18.70 -6.50
C ARG A 112 28.19 -19.48 -5.33
N ALA A 113 27.42 -20.36 -4.68
CA ALA A 113 27.94 -21.20 -3.60
C ALA A 113 29.02 -22.17 -4.09
N THR A 114 28.90 -22.73 -5.31
CA THR A 114 29.97 -23.56 -5.93
C THR A 114 31.26 -22.77 -6.09
N GLU A 115 31.18 -21.52 -6.56
CA GLU A 115 32.34 -20.64 -6.71
C GLU A 115 32.96 -20.26 -5.35
N ILE A 116 32.17 -20.00 -4.32
CA ILE A 116 32.60 -19.73 -2.94
C ILE A 116 33.39 -20.95 -2.38
N MET A 117 33.00 -22.18 -2.76
CA MET A 117 33.70 -23.40 -2.37
C MET A 117 34.94 -23.67 -3.22
N GLY A 118 35.33 -22.79 -4.13
CA GLY A 118 36.53 -22.91 -4.98
C GLY A 118 36.31 -23.70 -6.29
N GLY A 119 35.08 -24.08 -6.63
CA GLY A 119 34.72 -24.72 -7.88
C GLY A 119 34.47 -23.73 -9.02
N ASP A 120 34.39 -24.24 -10.24
CA ASP A 120 33.91 -23.48 -11.42
C ASP A 120 32.51 -23.98 -11.80
N PHE A 121 31.48 -23.20 -11.46
CA PHE A 121 30.09 -23.59 -11.69
C PHE A 121 29.75 -23.83 -13.18
N ARG A 122 30.63 -23.42 -14.10
CA ARG A 122 30.48 -23.66 -15.54
C ARG A 122 30.88 -25.11 -15.91
N LYS A 123 31.60 -25.79 -15.04
CA LYS A 123 32.13 -27.15 -15.25
C LYS A 123 31.55 -28.17 -14.28
N GLU A 124 31.28 -27.76 -13.05
CA GLU A 124 30.83 -28.65 -11.98
C GLU A 124 29.85 -27.99 -11.05
N LYS A 125 29.06 -28.78 -10.34
CA LYS A 125 28.07 -28.28 -9.36
C LYS A 125 28.43 -28.86 -7.97
N LEU A 126 29.33 -28.18 -7.24
CA LEU A 126 29.64 -28.55 -5.83
C LEU A 126 28.41 -28.35 -4.94
N VAL A 127 27.60 -27.34 -5.26
CA VAL A 127 26.25 -27.13 -4.69
C VAL A 127 25.23 -27.30 -5.79
N HIS A 128 24.32 -28.26 -5.61
CA HIS A 128 23.26 -28.54 -6.60
C HIS A 128 21.98 -27.74 -6.28
N PRO A 129 21.33 -27.11 -7.28
CA PRO A 129 20.17 -26.26 -7.04
C PRO A 129 18.98 -27.02 -6.44
N ASN A 130 18.71 -28.26 -6.89
CA ASN A 130 17.59 -29.05 -6.39
C ASN A 130 17.91 -29.80 -5.09
N ASP A 131 19.10 -30.46 -5.04
CA ASP A 131 19.39 -31.37 -3.95
C ASP A 131 19.85 -30.65 -2.67
N HIS A 132 20.50 -29.49 -2.80
CA HIS A 132 21.04 -28.74 -1.67
C HIS A 132 20.24 -27.45 -1.39
N VAL A 133 20.06 -26.55 -2.39
CA VAL A 133 19.41 -25.27 -2.17
C VAL A 133 17.90 -25.46 -2.00
N ASN A 134 17.28 -26.35 -2.78
CA ASN A 134 15.84 -26.66 -2.71
C ASN A 134 15.50 -27.85 -1.79
N MET A 135 16.44 -28.31 -0.99
CA MET A 135 16.27 -29.46 -0.09
C MET A 135 15.02 -29.31 0.78
N SER A 136 14.18 -30.36 0.80
CA SER A 136 12.92 -30.43 1.59
C SER A 136 11.86 -29.37 1.19
N GLN A 137 11.89 -28.90 -0.06
CA GLN A 137 11.01 -27.81 -0.54
C GLN A 137 10.33 -28.16 -1.85
N SER A 138 9.24 -27.45 -2.14
CA SER A 138 8.63 -27.31 -3.46
C SER A 138 8.48 -25.82 -3.78
N SER A 139 8.40 -25.46 -5.07
CA SER A 139 7.98 -24.11 -5.46
C SER A 139 6.57 -23.80 -4.95
N ASN A 140 5.76 -24.82 -4.74
CA ASN A 140 4.37 -24.69 -4.29
C ASN A 140 4.27 -24.13 -2.86
N ASP A 141 5.21 -24.46 -1.98
CA ASP A 141 5.25 -23.93 -0.62
C ASP A 141 6.25 -22.76 -0.45
N THR A 142 7.36 -22.72 -1.21
CA THR A 142 8.36 -21.64 -1.09
C THR A 142 7.87 -20.32 -1.66
N PHE A 143 7.21 -20.32 -2.84
CA PHE A 143 6.79 -19.06 -3.46
C PHE A 143 5.72 -18.34 -2.62
N PRO A 144 4.62 -18.99 -2.15
CA PRO A 144 3.66 -18.32 -1.27
C PRO A 144 4.27 -17.92 0.08
N THR A 145 5.26 -18.65 0.58
CA THR A 145 6.02 -18.23 1.78
C THR A 145 6.78 -16.92 1.51
N ALA A 146 7.47 -16.80 0.38
CA ALA A 146 8.15 -15.57 0.00
C ALA A 146 7.16 -14.40 -0.21
N MET A 147 5.96 -14.68 -0.77
CA MET A 147 4.87 -13.69 -0.87
C MET A 147 4.48 -13.16 0.51
N SER A 148 4.26 -14.04 1.49
CA SER A 148 3.90 -13.64 2.86
C SER A 148 5.02 -12.84 3.53
N ILE A 149 6.28 -13.28 3.40
CA ILE A 149 7.43 -12.57 3.96
C ILE A 149 7.50 -11.14 3.43
N VAL A 150 7.53 -10.95 2.12
CA VAL A 150 7.66 -9.62 1.52
C VAL A 150 6.46 -8.74 1.84
N ALA A 151 5.24 -9.30 1.82
CA ALA A 151 4.05 -8.53 2.12
C ALA A 151 4.06 -7.99 3.56
N VAL A 152 4.39 -8.83 4.54
CA VAL A 152 4.53 -8.41 5.95
C VAL A 152 5.63 -7.36 6.10
N GLU A 153 6.82 -7.60 5.55
CA GLU A 153 7.94 -6.67 5.67
C GLU A 153 7.61 -5.29 5.08
N GLN A 154 7.04 -5.26 3.87
CA GLN A 154 6.74 -4.00 3.20
C GLN A 154 5.59 -3.25 3.87
N VAL A 155 4.58 -3.95 4.40
CA VAL A 155 3.52 -3.30 5.19
C VAL A 155 4.10 -2.69 6.47
N GLU A 156 4.89 -3.43 7.24
CA GLU A 156 5.40 -2.98 8.54
C GLU A 156 6.53 -1.96 8.42
N LYS A 157 7.44 -2.13 7.45
CA LYS A 157 8.66 -1.32 7.35
C LYS A 157 8.56 -0.15 6.37
N LYS A 158 7.58 -0.15 5.45
CA LYS A 158 7.39 0.93 4.47
C LYS A 158 6.01 1.60 4.61
N LEU A 159 4.91 0.86 4.48
CA LEU A 159 3.58 1.46 4.39
C LEU A 159 3.15 2.12 5.71
N ILE A 160 3.23 1.39 6.83
CA ILE A 160 2.79 1.90 8.14
C ILE A 160 3.60 3.13 8.58
N PRO A 161 4.95 3.15 8.50
CA PRO A 161 5.71 4.35 8.87
C PRO A 161 5.34 5.60 8.09
N VAL A 162 5.13 5.49 6.78
CA VAL A 162 4.72 6.63 5.95
C VAL A 162 3.29 7.09 6.27
N LEU A 163 2.40 6.15 6.55
CA LEU A 163 1.04 6.49 7.01
C LEU A 163 1.09 7.21 8.36
N ASP A 164 1.98 6.81 9.27
CA ASP A 164 2.18 7.48 10.56
C ASP A 164 2.69 8.91 10.42
N GLU A 165 3.60 9.18 9.46
CA GLU A 165 4.03 10.54 9.15
C GLU A 165 2.87 11.41 8.69
N LEU A 166 2.01 10.90 7.82
CA LEU A 166 0.82 11.62 7.35
C LEU A 166 -0.19 11.85 8.48
N ILE A 167 -0.44 10.85 9.32
CA ILE A 167 -1.29 10.96 10.52
C ILE A 167 -0.79 12.08 11.43
N ALA A 168 0.51 12.10 11.74
CA ALA A 168 1.11 13.14 12.59
C ALA A 168 0.93 14.55 12.03
N THR A 169 1.02 14.69 10.70
CA THR A 169 0.74 15.98 10.03
C THR A 169 -0.71 16.40 10.22
N PHE A 170 -1.67 15.49 10.03
CA PHE A 170 -3.09 15.82 10.21
C PHE A 170 -3.44 16.09 11.68
N GLU A 171 -2.83 15.39 12.63
CA GLU A 171 -2.97 15.70 14.07
C GLU A 171 -2.52 17.13 14.39
N LYS A 172 -1.39 17.56 13.80
CA LYS A 172 -0.89 18.92 13.93
C LYS A 172 -1.88 19.93 13.31
N LYS A 173 -2.39 19.67 12.10
CA LYS A 173 -3.36 20.54 11.42
C LYS A 173 -4.67 20.66 12.21
N VAL A 174 -5.17 19.58 12.79
CA VAL A 174 -6.35 19.64 13.68
C VAL A 174 -6.13 20.62 14.84
N LYS A 175 -4.96 20.59 15.48
CA LYS A 175 -4.62 21.54 16.55
C LYS A 175 -4.48 22.98 16.05
N GLU A 176 -3.84 23.20 14.92
CA GLU A 176 -3.63 24.52 14.31
C GLU A 176 -4.95 25.19 13.90
N PHE A 177 -5.96 24.42 13.51
CA PHE A 177 -7.21 24.91 12.93
C PHE A 177 -8.39 24.99 13.90
N ASP A 178 -8.18 24.71 15.19
CA ASP A 178 -9.24 24.54 16.19
C ASP A 178 -10.20 25.73 16.32
N SER A 179 -9.67 26.96 16.25
CA SER A 179 -10.47 28.20 16.38
C SER A 179 -11.09 28.72 15.09
N ILE A 180 -10.93 28.04 13.95
CA ILE A 180 -11.32 28.54 12.64
C ILE A 180 -12.70 28.01 12.29
N ILE A 181 -13.72 28.84 12.44
CA ILE A 181 -15.10 28.51 12.10
C ILE A 181 -15.32 28.79 10.62
N LYS A 182 -15.92 27.83 9.92
CA LYS A 182 -16.26 27.88 8.50
C LYS A 182 -17.64 27.31 8.27
N ILE A 183 -18.20 27.52 7.07
CA ILE A 183 -19.40 26.80 6.67
C ILE A 183 -19.07 25.34 6.38
N GLY A 184 -19.95 24.42 6.80
CA GLY A 184 -19.98 23.07 6.31
C GLY A 184 -20.61 22.98 4.93
N ARG A 185 -20.38 21.87 4.22
CA ARG A 185 -21.05 21.56 2.95
C ARG A 185 -21.51 20.10 2.93
N THR A 186 -22.77 19.93 2.50
CA THR A 186 -23.32 18.61 2.16
C THR A 186 -23.86 18.70 0.74
N HIS A 187 -23.69 17.69 -0.08
CA HIS A 187 -24.05 17.73 -1.52
C HIS A 187 -23.38 18.88 -2.30
N LEU A 188 -22.22 19.37 -1.84
CA LEU A 188 -21.57 20.62 -2.30
C LEU A 188 -22.40 21.89 -2.09
N GLN A 189 -23.49 21.82 -1.32
CA GLN A 189 -24.34 22.97 -0.95
C GLN A 189 -23.97 23.46 0.45
N ASP A 190 -24.18 24.73 0.71
CA ASP A 190 -23.95 25.37 2.01
C ASP A 190 -24.73 24.66 3.11
N ALA A 191 -24.08 24.39 4.23
CA ALA A 191 -24.67 23.77 5.40
C ALA A 191 -24.33 24.57 6.68
N THR A 192 -24.67 24.02 7.83
CA THR A 192 -24.38 24.66 9.12
C THR A 192 -22.88 24.74 9.39
N PRO A 193 -22.43 25.69 10.24
CA PRO A 193 -21.03 25.86 10.58
C PRO A 193 -20.42 24.66 11.29
N LEU A 194 -19.10 24.52 11.11
CA LEU A 194 -18.20 23.67 11.87
C LEU A 194 -16.84 24.37 11.98
N THR A 195 -15.91 23.85 12.77
CA THR A 195 -14.53 24.32 12.70
C THR A 195 -13.75 23.59 11.60
N LEU A 196 -12.75 24.25 11.04
CA LEU A 196 -11.82 23.60 10.10
C LEU A 196 -11.09 22.41 10.77
N ALA A 197 -10.84 22.49 12.08
CA ALA A 197 -10.32 21.36 12.86
C ALA A 197 -11.30 20.17 12.88
N GLN A 198 -12.59 20.39 13.03
CA GLN A 198 -13.60 19.32 12.97
C GLN A 198 -13.60 18.64 11.60
N GLU A 199 -13.49 19.39 10.51
CA GLU A 199 -13.37 18.85 9.15
C GLU A 199 -12.11 18.00 9.00
N PHE A 200 -10.94 18.50 9.42
CA PHE A 200 -9.68 17.77 9.38
C PHE A 200 -9.63 16.58 10.35
N SER A 201 -10.34 16.64 11.47
CA SER A 201 -10.47 15.50 12.39
C SER A 201 -11.17 14.30 11.74
N GLY A 202 -12.11 14.55 10.83
CA GLY A 202 -12.72 13.52 10.01
C GLY A 202 -11.69 12.82 9.11
N TYR A 203 -10.80 13.58 8.45
CA TYR A 203 -9.71 13.04 7.65
C TYR A 203 -8.72 12.25 8.49
N LEU A 204 -8.32 12.78 9.64
CA LEU A 204 -7.46 12.09 10.60
C LEU A 204 -8.05 10.74 11.02
N SER A 205 -9.33 10.73 11.37
CA SER A 205 -10.01 9.49 11.77
C SER A 205 -10.04 8.44 10.65
N MET A 206 -10.20 8.85 9.39
CA MET A 206 -10.12 7.94 8.23
C MET A 206 -8.74 7.29 8.12
N LEU A 207 -7.66 8.04 8.34
CA LEU A 207 -6.28 7.50 8.29
C LEU A 207 -6.01 6.54 9.46
N LEU A 208 -6.44 6.89 10.68
CA LEU A 208 -6.29 6.06 11.87
C LEU A 208 -7.02 4.71 11.71
N HIS A 209 -8.29 4.72 11.29
CA HIS A 209 -9.04 3.50 11.04
C HIS A 209 -8.43 2.66 9.91
N SER A 210 -7.93 3.28 8.84
CA SER A 210 -7.22 2.54 7.78
C SER A 210 -5.97 1.83 8.32
N LYS A 211 -5.19 2.50 9.17
CA LYS A 211 -4.03 1.89 9.83
C LYS A 211 -4.44 0.68 10.70
N GLU A 212 -5.48 0.83 11.51
CA GLU A 212 -6.01 -0.26 12.35
C GLU A 212 -6.43 -1.47 11.49
N GLN A 213 -7.15 -1.25 10.39
CA GLN A 213 -7.59 -2.30 9.48
C GLN A 213 -6.41 -3.03 8.82
N ILE A 214 -5.38 -2.30 8.40
CA ILE A 214 -4.16 -2.89 7.83
C ILE A 214 -3.45 -3.74 8.89
N ILE A 215 -3.27 -3.23 10.11
CA ILE A 215 -2.63 -3.97 11.22
C ILE A 215 -3.43 -5.23 11.56
N ALA A 216 -4.77 -5.15 11.58
CA ALA A 216 -5.63 -6.29 11.86
C ALA A 216 -5.53 -7.42 10.83
N SER A 217 -5.06 -7.16 9.63
CA SER A 217 -4.86 -8.18 8.59
C SER A 217 -3.54 -8.95 8.74
N LEU A 218 -2.55 -8.43 9.46
CA LEU A 218 -1.20 -9.01 9.54
C LEU A 218 -1.14 -10.41 10.19
N PRO A 219 -1.94 -10.77 11.22
CA PRO A 219 -1.84 -12.09 11.84
C PRO A 219 -1.93 -13.26 10.87
N THR A 220 -2.91 -13.25 9.96
CA THR A 220 -3.07 -14.32 8.95
C THR A 220 -2.01 -14.25 7.85
N LEU A 221 -1.56 -13.04 7.50
CA LEU A 221 -0.50 -12.84 6.51
C LEU A 221 0.85 -13.41 6.96
N ARG A 222 1.10 -13.52 8.29
CA ARG A 222 2.31 -14.07 8.89
C ARG A 222 2.36 -15.59 8.90
N GLU A 223 1.29 -16.28 8.50
CA GLU A 223 1.22 -17.74 8.41
C GLU A 223 1.92 -18.24 7.15
N LEU A 224 2.96 -19.07 7.34
CA LEU A 224 3.84 -19.50 6.25
C LEU A 224 3.45 -20.88 5.71
N ALA A 225 3.41 -21.03 4.39
CA ALA A 225 3.13 -22.28 3.69
C ALA A 225 4.30 -23.28 3.74
N ILE A 226 5.52 -22.83 4.02
CA ILE A 226 6.73 -23.67 4.02
C ILE A 226 6.55 -24.94 4.85
N GLY A 227 7.05 -26.06 4.32
CA GLY A 227 6.89 -27.39 4.89
C GLY A 227 5.68 -28.15 4.36
N GLY A 228 4.79 -27.52 3.56
CA GLY A 228 3.70 -28.21 2.87
C GLY A 228 4.18 -29.05 1.68
N THR A 229 5.33 -28.68 1.13
CA THR A 229 5.93 -29.28 -0.08
C THR A 229 4.99 -29.25 -1.29
N ALA A 230 4.80 -30.35 -1.99
CA ALA A 230 4.10 -30.38 -3.28
C ALA A 230 2.59 -30.09 -3.20
N VAL A 231 1.90 -30.68 -2.21
CA VAL A 231 0.43 -30.67 -2.10
C VAL A 231 -0.10 -30.38 -0.69
N GLY A 232 0.78 -30.09 0.26
CA GLY A 232 0.40 -29.79 1.66
C GLY A 232 0.69 -30.91 2.66
N THR A 233 1.10 -32.09 2.20
CA THR A 233 1.37 -33.26 3.07
C THR A 233 2.74 -33.23 3.75
N GLY A 234 3.66 -32.37 3.30
CA GLY A 234 5.03 -32.32 3.80
C GLY A 234 5.91 -33.48 3.36
N LEU A 235 5.61 -34.12 2.24
CA LEU A 235 6.38 -35.23 1.70
C LEU A 235 7.86 -34.86 1.57
N ASN A 236 8.76 -35.69 2.11
CA ASN A 236 10.22 -35.54 2.15
C ASN A 236 10.73 -34.38 3.02
N ALA A 237 9.87 -33.64 3.71
CA ALA A 237 10.30 -32.63 4.70
C ALA A 237 10.45 -33.25 6.10
N HIS A 238 11.38 -32.70 6.89
CA HIS A 238 11.46 -33.07 8.30
C HIS A 238 10.25 -32.52 9.07
N PRO A 239 9.65 -33.27 10.02
CA PRO A 239 8.46 -32.81 10.77
C PRO A 239 8.61 -31.44 11.45
N GLU A 240 9.79 -31.09 11.91
CA GLU A 240 10.08 -29.81 12.56
C GLU A 240 10.47 -28.68 11.58
N LEU A 241 10.60 -28.97 10.29
CA LEU A 241 11.12 -28.00 9.30
C LEU A 241 10.32 -26.68 9.32
N SER A 242 9.01 -26.77 9.20
CA SER A 242 8.13 -25.62 9.10
C SER A 242 8.21 -24.70 10.31
N GLN A 243 8.17 -25.29 11.50
CA GLN A 243 8.28 -24.53 12.76
C GLN A 243 9.64 -23.84 12.88
N LYS A 244 10.75 -24.61 12.69
CA LYS A 244 12.10 -24.08 12.82
C LYS A 244 12.43 -23.00 11.77
N VAL A 245 11.91 -23.13 10.54
CA VAL A 245 12.10 -22.10 9.49
C VAL A 245 11.33 -20.82 9.85
N SER A 246 10.12 -20.93 10.40
CA SER A 246 9.36 -19.76 10.85
C SER A 246 10.05 -19.03 12.01
N GLU A 247 10.65 -19.76 12.93
CA GLU A 247 11.46 -19.21 14.04
C GLU A 247 12.74 -18.54 13.52
N GLU A 248 13.46 -19.20 12.60
CA GLU A 248 14.67 -18.66 11.99
C GLU A 248 14.40 -17.37 11.21
N LEU A 249 13.32 -17.34 10.41
CA LEU A 249 12.87 -16.14 9.69
C LEU A 249 12.49 -15.00 10.65
N THR A 250 11.81 -15.33 11.76
CA THR A 250 11.47 -14.35 12.80
C THR A 250 12.72 -13.68 13.38
N GLN A 251 13.77 -14.46 13.64
CA GLN A 251 15.04 -13.92 14.13
C GLN A 251 15.80 -13.12 13.07
N LEU A 252 15.85 -13.62 11.84
CA LEU A 252 16.59 -13.01 10.74
C LEU A 252 16.01 -11.67 10.30
N ILE A 253 14.68 -11.60 10.22
CA ILE A 253 13.95 -10.46 9.67
C ILE A 253 13.55 -9.46 10.76
N GLY A 254 13.42 -9.93 12.01
CA GLY A 254 12.97 -9.12 13.16
C GLY A 254 11.45 -8.90 13.19
N THR A 255 10.69 -9.73 12.46
CA THR A 255 9.23 -9.70 12.40
C THR A 255 8.69 -11.11 12.63
N LYS A 256 7.62 -11.23 13.40
CA LYS A 256 7.04 -12.54 13.77
C LYS A 256 6.43 -13.25 12.56
N PHE A 257 6.87 -14.49 12.32
CA PHE A 257 6.27 -15.46 11.40
C PHE A 257 5.89 -16.73 12.15
N VAL A 258 4.88 -17.43 11.66
CA VAL A 258 4.42 -18.70 12.22
C VAL A 258 4.17 -19.71 11.10
N SER A 259 4.31 -20.98 11.43
CA SER A 259 3.93 -22.06 10.52
C SER A 259 2.40 -22.06 10.36
N SER A 260 1.88 -22.02 9.13
CA SER A 260 0.44 -22.16 8.89
C SER A 260 -0.09 -23.45 9.51
N PRO A 261 -1.20 -23.39 10.23
CA PRO A 261 -1.82 -24.58 10.83
C PRO A 261 -2.39 -25.55 9.80
N ASN A 262 -2.66 -25.07 8.58
CA ASN A 262 -3.18 -25.89 7.49
C ASN A 262 -2.41 -25.61 6.19
N LYS A 263 -1.54 -26.55 5.81
CA LYS A 263 -0.70 -26.41 4.61
C LYS A 263 -1.49 -26.56 3.30
N PHE A 264 -2.61 -27.31 3.31
CA PHE A 264 -3.48 -27.43 2.14
C PHE A 264 -4.12 -26.07 1.81
N HIS A 265 -4.61 -25.36 2.81
CA HIS A 265 -5.09 -23.98 2.67
C HIS A 265 -3.97 -23.04 2.19
N ALA A 266 -2.80 -23.07 2.83
CA ALA A 266 -1.71 -22.15 2.56
C ALA A 266 -1.11 -22.27 1.14
N LEU A 267 -1.26 -23.43 0.47
CA LEU A 267 -0.81 -23.62 -0.91
C LEU A 267 -1.84 -23.17 -1.94
N THR A 268 -3.13 -23.21 -1.60
CA THR A 268 -4.25 -23.01 -2.53
C THR A 268 -4.97 -21.69 -2.39
N SER A 269 -5.01 -21.14 -1.18
CA SER A 269 -5.66 -19.86 -0.92
C SER A 269 -4.65 -18.76 -0.67
N HIS A 270 -4.94 -17.59 -1.21
CA HIS A 270 -4.18 -16.35 -0.94
C HIS A 270 -5.10 -15.29 -0.33
N ASP A 271 -6.06 -15.74 0.47
CA ASP A 271 -7.06 -14.94 1.15
C ASP A 271 -6.42 -13.91 2.10
N ALA A 272 -5.32 -14.26 2.78
CA ALA A 272 -4.58 -13.33 3.63
C ALA A 272 -4.03 -12.13 2.84
N ILE A 273 -3.45 -12.35 1.66
CA ILE A 273 -2.97 -11.27 0.79
C ILE A 273 -4.14 -10.46 0.24
N ASN A 274 -5.21 -11.12 -0.20
CA ASN A 274 -6.43 -10.46 -0.68
C ASN A 274 -7.08 -9.60 0.41
N PHE A 275 -7.15 -10.11 1.64
CA PHE A 275 -7.70 -9.36 2.78
C PHE A 275 -6.85 -8.13 3.14
N THR A 276 -5.54 -8.28 3.20
CA THR A 276 -4.63 -7.16 3.46
C THR A 276 -4.72 -6.11 2.35
N HIS A 277 -4.79 -6.54 1.08
CA HIS A 277 -4.95 -5.61 -0.03
C HIS A 277 -6.32 -4.90 0.02
N GLY A 278 -7.38 -5.59 0.43
CA GLY A 278 -8.69 -4.99 0.69
C GLY A 278 -8.63 -3.86 1.73
N ALA A 279 -7.84 -4.02 2.80
CA ALA A 279 -7.58 -2.95 3.77
C ALA A 279 -6.79 -1.78 3.14
N MET A 280 -5.79 -2.05 2.30
CA MET A 280 -5.06 -1.04 1.53
C MET A 280 -5.96 -0.30 0.54
N LYS A 281 -6.92 -0.98 -0.10
CA LYS A 281 -7.96 -0.34 -0.91
C LYS A 281 -8.84 0.59 -0.09
N GLY A 282 -9.17 0.22 1.15
CA GLY A 282 -9.88 1.10 2.09
C GLY A 282 -9.10 2.40 2.35
N LEU A 283 -7.80 2.30 2.58
CA LEU A 283 -6.91 3.47 2.68
C LEU A 283 -6.91 4.30 1.39
N ALA A 284 -6.81 3.67 0.22
CA ALA A 284 -6.86 4.36 -1.07
C ALA A 284 -8.16 5.15 -1.26
N ALA A 285 -9.31 4.58 -0.87
CA ALA A 285 -10.60 5.25 -0.92
C ALA A 285 -10.66 6.47 0.00
N ASN A 286 -10.13 6.36 1.22
CA ASN A 286 -10.03 7.48 2.14
C ASN A 286 -9.09 8.58 1.63
N LEU A 287 -7.93 8.22 1.08
CA LEU A 287 -6.99 9.17 0.48
C LEU A 287 -7.61 9.90 -0.71
N MET A 288 -8.39 9.22 -1.56
CA MET A 288 -9.11 9.85 -2.67
C MET A 288 -10.08 10.90 -2.16
N LYS A 289 -10.85 10.59 -1.11
CA LYS A 289 -11.79 11.55 -0.49
C LYS A 289 -11.04 12.75 0.09
N ILE A 290 -9.98 12.53 0.85
CA ILE A 290 -9.17 13.58 1.47
C ILE A 290 -8.57 14.51 0.39
N ALA A 291 -7.93 13.94 -0.62
CA ALA A 291 -7.31 14.71 -1.70
C ALA A 291 -8.35 15.50 -2.52
N ASN A 292 -9.53 14.93 -2.78
CA ASN A 292 -10.61 15.63 -3.46
C ASN A 292 -11.13 16.81 -2.66
N ASP A 293 -11.36 16.65 -1.36
CA ASP A 293 -11.85 17.76 -0.51
C ASP A 293 -10.81 18.88 -0.43
N ILE A 294 -9.52 18.54 -0.22
CA ILE A 294 -8.45 19.54 -0.14
C ILE A 294 -8.38 20.35 -1.44
N ARG A 295 -8.39 19.69 -2.61
CA ARG A 295 -8.33 20.42 -3.89
C ARG A 295 -9.59 21.24 -4.17
N TRP A 296 -10.78 20.80 -3.72
CA TRP A 296 -11.98 21.60 -3.78
C TRP A 296 -11.89 22.85 -2.92
N LEU A 297 -11.47 22.70 -1.66
CA LEU A 297 -11.30 23.81 -0.73
C LEU A 297 -10.22 24.81 -1.19
N ALA A 298 -9.20 24.33 -1.91
CA ALA A 298 -8.14 25.18 -2.47
C ALA A 298 -8.44 25.69 -3.88
N SER A 299 -9.60 25.38 -4.45
CA SER A 299 -9.94 25.76 -5.83
C SER A 299 -10.01 27.27 -6.04
N GLY A 300 -9.58 27.73 -7.20
CA GLY A 300 -9.64 29.13 -7.59
C GLY A 300 -8.31 29.65 -8.10
N PRO A 301 -7.67 30.64 -7.45
CA PRO A 301 -7.91 31.18 -6.09
C PRO A 301 -9.05 32.22 -5.97
N ARG A 302 -9.47 32.88 -7.08
CA ARG A 302 -10.48 33.94 -7.02
C ARG A 302 -11.89 33.48 -7.35
N CYS A 303 -12.04 32.56 -8.32
CA CYS A 303 -13.33 32.12 -8.86
C CYS A 303 -13.77 30.75 -8.35
N GLY A 304 -13.08 30.15 -7.38
CA GLY A 304 -13.41 28.91 -6.72
C GLY A 304 -13.74 29.09 -5.24
N LEU A 305 -13.67 27.98 -4.47
CA LEU A 305 -13.95 28.03 -3.03
C LEU A 305 -12.88 28.83 -2.28
N GLY A 306 -11.61 28.53 -2.54
CA GLY A 306 -10.47 29.32 -2.05
C GLY A 306 -10.35 29.41 -0.53
N GLU A 307 -10.88 28.45 0.23
CA GLU A 307 -10.84 28.44 1.70
C GLU A 307 -9.51 27.91 2.25
N LEU A 308 -8.79 27.10 1.45
CA LEU A 308 -7.43 26.67 1.74
C LEU A 308 -6.44 27.23 0.74
N ILE A 309 -5.21 27.43 1.23
CA ILE A 309 -4.04 27.71 0.43
C ILE A 309 -3.13 26.48 0.53
N ILE A 310 -2.72 25.95 -0.62
CA ILE A 310 -1.81 24.81 -0.72
C ILE A 310 -0.48 25.25 -1.36
N PRO A 311 0.64 24.56 -1.10
CA PRO A 311 1.93 24.88 -1.71
C PRO A 311 1.89 24.87 -3.24
N GLU A 312 2.62 25.79 -3.83
CA GLU A 312 2.86 25.89 -5.28
C GLU A 312 4.12 25.09 -5.61
N ASN A 313 3.97 23.97 -6.33
CA ASN A 313 5.10 23.07 -6.60
C ASN A 313 5.64 23.21 -8.02
N GLU A 314 4.77 23.40 -9.01
CA GLU A 314 5.14 23.51 -10.43
C GLU A 314 4.26 24.51 -11.18
N PRO A 315 4.75 25.09 -12.31
CA PRO A 315 3.90 25.82 -13.23
C PRO A 315 2.76 24.96 -13.75
N GLY A 316 1.51 25.41 -13.60
CA GLY A 316 0.33 24.60 -13.88
C GLY A 316 -0.19 24.66 -15.32
N SER A 317 0.44 25.47 -16.20
CA SER A 317 -0.05 25.64 -17.58
C SER A 317 1.05 26.14 -18.50
N SER A 318 1.07 25.62 -19.74
CA SER A 318 1.95 26.09 -20.80
C SER A 318 1.46 27.39 -21.47
N ILE A 319 0.20 27.77 -21.31
CA ILE A 319 -0.43 28.93 -21.98
C ILE A 319 -1.09 29.93 -21.05
N MET A 320 -1.24 29.60 -19.75
CA MET A 320 -1.83 30.48 -18.71
C MET A 320 -0.78 30.83 -17.68
N PRO A 321 -0.03 31.95 -17.83
CA PRO A 321 1.02 32.32 -16.91
C PRO A 321 0.50 32.50 -15.47
N GLY A 322 1.22 31.94 -14.48
CA GLY A 322 0.85 32.04 -13.06
C GLY A 322 -0.26 31.10 -12.60
N LYS A 323 -0.76 30.21 -13.48
CA LYS A 323 -1.70 29.14 -13.06
C LYS A 323 -0.94 28.04 -12.31
N VAL A 324 -1.44 27.67 -11.13
CA VAL A 324 -0.95 26.57 -10.31
C VAL A 324 -2.06 25.53 -10.14
N ASN A 325 -1.72 24.24 -10.25
CA ASN A 325 -2.65 23.13 -10.11
C ASN A 325 -2.43 22.38 -8.79
N PRO A 326 -3.45 21.69 -8.25
CA PRO A 326 -3.33 20.86 -7.06
C PRO A 326 -2.71 19.49 -7.39
N THR A 327 -1.49 19.47 -7.97
CA THR A 327 -0.86 18.30 -8.61
C THR A 327 -0.67 17.12 -7.66
N GLN A 328 -0.37 17.39 -6.39
CA GLN A 328 -0.23 16.35 -5.38
C GLN A 328 -1.56 15.63 -5.08
N CYS A 329 -2.66 16.39 -5.04
CA CYS A 329 -4.00 15.80 -4.90
C CYS A 329 -4.37 14.94 -6.12
N GLU A 330 -4.00 15.40 -7.33
CA GLU A 330 -4.24 14.65 -8.57
C GLU A 330 -3.46 13.35 -8.58
N ALA A 331 -2.18 13.35 -8.19
CA ALA A 331 -1.34 12.18 -8.10
C ALA A 331 -1.93 11.13 -7.13
N VAL A 332 -2.34 11.54 -5.93
CA VAL A 332 -2.98 10.66 -4.95
C VAL A 332 -4.26 10.03 -5.50
N THR A 333 -5.11 10.81 -6.19
CA THR A 333 -6.34 10.26 -6.76
C THR A 333 -6.08 9.25 -7.89
N MET A 334 -5.07 9.48 -8.73
CA MET A 334 -4.64 8.49 -9.76
C MET A 334 -4.11 7.20 -9.12
N VAL A 335 -3.30 7.31 -8.08
CA VAL A 335 -2.81 6.15 -7.32
C VAL A 335 -3.98 5.36 -6.72
N ALA A 336 -4.96 6.03 -6.13
CA ALA A 336 -6.14 5.37 -5.58
C ALA A 336 -6.91 4.57 -6.65
N VAL A 337 -7.07 5.10 -7.86
CA VAL A 337 -7.69 4.38 -8.99
C VAL A 337 -6.89 3.12 -9.35
N GLN A 338 -5.56 3.23 -9.43
CA GLN A 338 -4.70 2.08 -9.74
C GLN A 338 -4.80 0.99 -8.68
N VAL A 339 -4.79 1.36 -7.39
CA VAL A 339 -4.94 0.41 -6.27
C VAL A 339 -6.29 -0.32 -6.33
N MET A 340 -7.38 0.38 -6.67
CA MET A 340 -8.70 -0.24 -6.87
C MET A 340 -8.70 -1.24 -8.02
N GLY A 341 -8.02 -0.93 -9.12
CA GLY A 341 -7.83 -1.85 -10.25
C GLY A 341 -7.02 -3.09 -9.87
N ASN A 342 -5.94 -2.92 -9.13
CA ASN A 342 -5.12 -4.01 -8.62
C ASN A 342 -5.89 -4.90 -7.63
N ASP A 343 -6.76 -4.31 -6.80
CA ASP A 343 -7.62 -5.07 -5.88
C ASP A 343 -8.56 -6.03 -6.63
N ALA A 344 -9.15 -5.56 -7.71
CA ALA A 344 -9.98 -6.41 -8.55
C ALA A 344 -9.16 -7.56 -9.16
N ALA A 345 -7.95 -7.27 -9.68
CA ALA A 345 -7.07 -8.30 -10.24
C ALA A 345 -6.65 -9.33 -9.17
N ILE A 346 -6.29 -8.90 -7.95
CA ILE A 346 -5.94 -9.78 -6.84
C ILE A 346 -7.15 -10.62 -6.42
N GLY A 347 -8.33 -10.01 -6.27
CA GLY A 347 -9.55 -10.72 -5.89
C GLY A 347 -9.93 -11.84 -6.89
N PHE A 348 -9.90 -11.54 -8.19
CA PHE A 348 -10.12 -12.55 -9.22
C PHE A 348 -9.04 -13.64 -9.19
N ALA A 349 -7.77 -13.28 -9.09
CA ALA A 349 -6.69 -14.26 -9.04
C ALA A 349 -6.74 -15.14 -7.78
N ALA A 350 -7.10 -14.57 -6.62
CA ALA A 350 -7.25 -15.31 -5.37
C ALA A 350 -8.47 -16.27 -5.41
N SER A 351 -9.52 -15.94 -6.18
CA SER A 351 -10.69 -16.83 -6.35
C SER A 351 -10.41 -18.04 -7.23
N GLN A 352 -9.27 -18.09 -7.91
CA GLN A 352 -8.84 -19.18 -8.76
C GLN A 352 -8.06 -20.21 -7.95
N GLY A 353 -7.74 -21.30 -8.57
CA GLY A 353 -7.06 -22.44 -7.97
C GLY A 353 -7.89 -23.69 -8.17
N ASN A 354 -7.19 -24.77 -8.42
CA ASN A 354 -7.82 -26.07 -8.65
C ASN A 354 -7.15 -27.08 -7.73
N PHE A 355 -7.95 -27.71 -6.88
CA PHE A 355 -7.49 -28.68 -5.89
C PHE A 355 -6.41 -28.11 -4.98
N GLU A 356 -5.18 -28.60 -5.03
CA GLU A 356 -4.11 -28.31 -4.06
C GLU A 356 -3.21 -27.15 -4.46
N LEU A 357 -3.53 -26.36 -5.53
CA LEU A 357 -2.69 -25.27 -5.96
C LEU A 357 -3.45 -24.11 -6.63
N ASN A 358 -3.12 -22.88 -6.22
CA ASN A 358 -3.42 -21.69 -7.00
C ASN A 358 -2.22 -21.36 -7.91
N VAL A 359 -2.48 -21.08 -9.18
CA VAL A 359 -1.46 -20.79 -10.21
C VAL A 359 -1.53 -19.35 -10.72
N PHE A 360 -1.89 -18.40 -9.86
CA PHE A 360 -1.94 -16.96 -10.14
C PHE A 360 -1.01 -16.15 -9.21
N LYS A 361 -0.09 -16.81 -8.52
CA LYS A 361 0.77 -16.22 -7.49
C LYS A 361 1.60 -15.03 -7.97
N PRO A 362 2.27 -15.09 -9.14
CA PRO A 362 3.10 -13.96 -9.60
C PRO A 362 2.30 -12.67 -9.80
N VAL A 363 1.11 -12.74 -10.40
CA VAL A 363 0.27 -11.55 -10.62
C VAL A 363 -0.31 -11.02 -9.31
N ILE A 364 -0.65 -11.91 -8.36
CA ILE A 364 -1.14 -11.51 -7.04
C ILE A 364 -0.09 -10.67 -6.31
N ILE A 365 1.13 -11.18 -6.18
CA ILE A 365 2.16 -10.48 -5.40
C ILE A 365 2.68 -9.23 -6.11
N TYR A 366 2.76 -9.23 -7.44
CA TYR A 366 3.14 -8.06 -8.20
C TYR A 366 2.17 -6.89 -7.97
N ASN A 367 0.85 -7.13 -8.14
CA ASN A 367 -0.17 -6.09 -7.91
C ASN A 367 -0.22 -5.63 -6.46
N PHE A 368 0.00 -6.55 -5.51
CA PHE A 368 0.08 -6.22 -4.08
C PHE A 368 1.22 -5.24 -3.80
N LEU A 369 2.43 -5.56 -4.25
CA LEU A 369 3.62 -4.74 -4.03
C LEU A 369 3.53 -3.41 -4.78
N GLN A 370 3.03 -3.41 -6.02
CA GLN A 370 2.80 -2.16 -6.76
C GLN A 370 1.84 -1.23 -6.02
N SER A 371 0.73 -1.76 -5.51
CA SER A 371 -0.23 -0.96 -4.72
C SER A 371 0.39 -0.38 -3.46
N LEU A 372 1.18 -1.20 -2.75
CA LEU A 372 1.87 -0.79 -1.53
C LEU A 372 2.87 0.34 -1.80
N ASP A 373 3.71 0.16 -2.82
CA ASP A 373 4.71 1.15 -3.21
C ASP A 373 4.05 2.47 -3.62
N LEU A 374 3.04 2.40 -4.49
CA LEU A 374 2.30 3.58 -4.93
C LEU A 374 1.62 4.33 -3.78
N LEU A 375 1.00 3.61 -2.84
CA LEU A 375 0.38 4.22 -1.66
C LEU A 375 1.43 4.90 -0.77
N ALA A 376 2.51 4.20 -0.44
CA ALA A 376 3.56 4.75 0.40
C ALA A 376 4.20 5.98 -0.25
N ASP A 377 4.62 5.89 -1.50
CA ASP A 377 5.31 6.96 -2.21
C ASP A 377 4.40 8.18 -2.42
N SER A 378 3.11 7.96 -2.77
CA SER A 378 2.16 9.07 -2.93
C SER A 378 1.77 9.73 -1.62
N MET A 379 1.61 8.99 -0.53
CA MET A 379 1.37 9.57 0.80
C MET A 379 2.55 10.41 1.27
N HIS A 380 3.77 9.91 1.07
CA HIS A 380 4.98 10.66 1.41
C HIS A 380 5.07 11.95 0.60
N SER A 381 4.93 11.88 -0.72
CA SER A 381 4.95 13.04 -1.61
C SER A 381 3.85 14.06 -1.25
N PHE A 382 2.62 13.59 -1.06
CA PHE A 382 1.49 14.43 -0.66
C PHE A 382 1.73 15.08 0.70
N ASN A 383 2.31 14.35 1.65
CA ASN A 383 2.63 14.89 2.98
C ASN A 383 3.59 16.07 2.90
N ILE A 384 4.75 15.88 2.27
CA ILE A 384 5.82 16.88 2.25
C ILE A 384 5.55 18.05 1.29
N HIS A 385 4.84 17.81 0.19
CA HIS A 385 4.61 18.82 -0.86
C HIS A 385 3.21 19.43 -0.82
N CYS A 386 2.29 18.93 0.02
CA CYS A 386 0.94 19.49 0.16
C CYS A 386 0.53 19.63 1.63
N ALA A 387 0.33 18.51 2.35
CA ALA A 387 -0.35 18.51 3.63
C ALA A 387 0.32 19.38 4.70
N VAL A 388 1.65 19.32 4.82
CA VAL A 388 2.43 20.14 5.78
C VAL A 388 2.23 21.61 5.53
N GLY A 389 2.14 22.04 4.27
CA GLY A 389 2.04 23.45 3.86
C GLY A 389 0.60 23.97 3.68
N ILE A 390 -0.44 23.20 4.05
CA ILE A 390 -1.82 23.69 3.99
C ILE A 390 -2.02 24.83 4.99
N GLU A 391 -2.53 25.96 4.50
CA GLU A 391 -2.89 27.13 5.31
C GLU A 391 -4.37 27.51 5.09
N PRO A 392 -5.05 28.07 6.12
CA PRO A 392 -6.42 28.57 5.98
C PRO A 392 -6.43 29.96 5.35
N ASN A 393 -7.21 30.16 4.32
CA ASN A 393 -7.53 31.51 3.81
C ASN A 393 -8.63 32.13 4.69
N ARG A 394 -8.23 32.74 5.81
CA ARG A 394 -9.15 33.27 6.82
C ARG A 394 -10.14 34.29 6.26
N ALA A 395 -9.68 35.18 5.37
CA ALA A 395 -10.55 36.18 4.75
C ALA A 395 -11.66 35.54 3.92
N LYS A 396 -11.34 34.50 3.15
CA LYS A 396 -12.34 33.79 2.32
C LYS A 396 -13.28 32.94 3.18
N ILE A 397 -12.75 32.28 4.20
CA ILE A 397 -13.53 31.50 5.17
C ILE A 397 -14.55 32.41 5.87
N ASP A 398 -14.12 33.56 6.38
CA ASP A 398 -14.97 34.53 7.06
C ASP A 398 -16.03 35.09 6.14
N HIS A 399 -15.64 35.49 4.93
CA HIS A 399 -16.59 35.96 3.90
C HIS A 399 -17.67 34.92 3.60
N ASN A 400 -17.29 33.67 3.37
CA ASN A 400 -18.25 32.59 3.08
C ASN A 400 -19.17 32.32 4.28
N LEU A 401 -18.61 32.31 5.49
CA LEU A 401 -19.36 32.08 6.73
C LEU A 401 -20.48 33.14 6.90
N HIS A 402 -20.13 34.42 6.79
CA HIS A 402 -21.10 35.51 7.01
C HIS A 402 -22.12 35.67 5.87
N ASN A 403 -21.83 35.18 4.66
CA ASN A 403 -22.75 35.18 3.53
C ASN A 403 -23.65 33.93 3.47
N SER A 404 -23.44 32.94 4.31
CA SER A 404 -24.23 31.70 4.30
C SER A 404 -25.65 31.94 4.80
N LEU A 405 -26.63 31.56 4.00
CA LEU A 405 -28.03 31.57 4.40
C LEU A 405 -28.35 30.51 5.47
N MET A 406 -27.50 29.52 5.64
CA MET A 406 -27.71 28.40 6.59
C MET A 406 -27.45 28.79 8.04
N LEU A 407 -26.88 29.98 8.30
CA LEU A 407 -26.84 30.58 9.63
C LEU A 407 -28.24 30.83 10.20
N VAL A 408 -29.27 30.96 9.36
CA VAL A 408 -30.68 31.07 9.76
C VAL A 408 -31.13 29.94 10.66
N THR A 409 -30.49 28.77 10.60
CA THR A 409 -30.80 27.62 11.47
C THR A 409 -30.70 27.97 12.96
N ALA A 410 -29.86 28.92 13.34
CA ALA A 410 -29.73 29.42 14.70
C ALA A 410 -31.00 30.09 15.23
N LEU A 411 -31.84 30.60 14.32
CA LEU A 411 -33.13 31.26 14.66
C LEU A 411 -34.28 30.26 14.91
N ASN A 412 -34.14 28.98 14.48
CA ASN A 412 -35.22 27.98 14.60
C ASN A 412 -35.80 27.87 16.03
N PRO A 413 -35.01 27.87 17.10
CA PRO A 413 -35.54 27.78 18.47
C PRO A 413 -36.34 28.98 18.94
N TYR A 414 -36.17 30.13 18.26
CA TYR A 414 -36.73 31.40 18.68
C TYR A 414 -37.98 31.84 17.86
N ILE A 415 -37.91 31.63 16.54
CA ILE A 415 -38.97 32.08 15.61
C ILE A 415 -39.67 30.91 14.90
N GLY A 416 -39.22 29.68 15.11
CA GLY A 416 -39.75 28.50 14.46
C GLY A 416 -39.18 28.28 13.03
N TYR A 417 -39.22 27.03 12.57
CA TYR A 417 -38.67 26.62 11.29
C TYR A 417 -39.27 27.37 10.08
N GLU A 418 -40.61 27.56 10.05
CA GLU A 418 -41.26 28.20 8.92
C GLU A 418 -40.88 29.69 8.77
N ASN A 419 -40.74 30.41 9.87
CA ASN A 419 -40.31 31.79 9.84
C ASN A 419 -38.86 31.94 9.50
N ALA A 420 -38.00 31.05 10.01
CA ALA A 420 -36.59 30.99 9.59
C ALA A 420 -36.48 30.72 8.08
N ALA A 421 -37.29 29.83 7.53
CA ALA A 421 -37.34 29.55 6.09
C ALA A 421 -37.78 30.78 5.29
N LYS A 422 -38.73 31.59 5.81
CA LYS A 422 -39.15 32.88 5.17
C LYS A 422 -37.99 33.87 5.14
N VAL A 423 -37.23 33.99 6.24
CA VAL A 423 -36.05 34.87 6.33
C VAL A 423 -35.00 34.46 5.28
N ALA A 424 -34.64 33.18 5.19
CA ALA A 424 -33.64 32.69 4.23
C ALA A 424 -34.12 32.92 2.77
N LYS A 425 -35.38 32.58 2.45
CA LYS A 425 -35.93 32.74 1.10
C LYS A 425 -36.00 34.21 0.69
N ASN A 426 -36.39 35.12 1.58
CA ASN A 426 -36.45 36.55 1.30
C ASN A 426 -35.04 37.12 1.11
N ALA A 427 -34.08 36.72 1.97
CA ALA A 427 -32.68 37.12 1.83
C ALA A 427 -32.10 36.68 0.46
N HIS A 428 -32.32 35.41 0.07
CA HIS A 428 -31.87 34.90 -1.22
C HIS A 428 -32.50 35.62 -2.41
N LYS A 429 -33.81 35.79 -2.38
CA LYS A 429 -34.55 36.44 -3.48
C LYS A 429 -34.13 37.90 -3.71
N LYS A 430 -33.83 38.63 -2.64
CA LYS A 430 -33.45 40.04 -2.69
C LYS A 430 -31.94 40.30 -2.75
N GLY A 431 -31.11 39.27 -2.55
CA GLY A 431 -29.66 39.44 -2.46
C GLY A 431 -29.22 40.25 -1.24
N ILE A 432 -29.97 40.19 -0.14
CA ILE A 432 -29.67 40.87 1.13
C ILE A 432 -29.19 39.89 2.19
N SER A 433 -28.62 40.40 3.28
CA SER A 433 -28.18 39.56 4.42
C SER A 433 -29.37 38.93 5.16
N LEU A 434 -29.13 37.86 5.89
CA LEU A 434 -30.14 37.26 6.78
C LEU A 434 -30.64 38.26 7.82
N LYS A 435 -29.74 39.11 8.33
CA LYS A 435 -30.05 40.14 9.32
C LYS A 435 -31.06 41.17 8.74
N GLU A 436 -30.76 41.73 7.58
CA GLU A 436 -31.65 42.67 6.89
C GLU A 436 -33.01 42.01 6.58
N SER A 437 -33.00 40.78 6.13
CA SER A 437 -34.23 40.03 5.85
C SER A 437 -35.07 39.79 7.10
N ALA A 438 -34.47 39.41 8.21
CA ALA A 438 -35.16 39.14 9.46
C ALA A 438 -35.81 40.41 10.05
N MET A 439 -35.09 41.52 9.96
CA MET A 439 -35.60 42.86 10.36
C MET A 439 -36.73 43.33 9.46
N GLU A 440 -36.57 43.25 8.15
CA GLU A 440 -37.60 43.62 7.16
C GLU A 440 -38.91 42.85 7.35
N LEU A 441 -38.83 41.58 7.68
CA LEU A 441 -40.00 40.73 7.98
C LEU A 441 -40.59 40.95 9.38
N GLY A 442 -39.97 41.78 10.21
CA GLY A 442 -40.39 42.06 11.58
C GLY A 442 -40.33 40.84 12.51
N LEU A 443 -39.51 39.86 12.19
CA LEU A 443 -39.44 38.58 12.93
C LEU A 443 -38.45 38.59 14.06
N VAL A 444 -37.39 39.41 13.96
CA VAL A 444 -36.29 39.49 14.97
C VAL A 444 -35.77 40.94 14.99
N SER A 445 -35.45 41.46 16.17
CA SER A 445 -34.75 42.73 16.33
C SER A 445 -33.26 42.57 15.95
N GLU A 446 -32.58 43.69 15.68
CA GLU A 446 -31.15 43.64 15.42
C GLU A 446 -30.34 43.09 16.60
N GLU A 447 -30.71 43.46 17.82
CA GLU A 447 -30.06 43.00 19.06
C GLU A 447 -30.24 41.48 19.23
N ASP A 448 -31.47 41.00 19.06
CA ASP A 448 -31.76 39.56 19.16
C ASP A 448 -31.12 38.77 18.04
N PHE A 449 -31.10 39.29 16.81
CA PHE A 449 -30.39 38.62 15.72
C PHE A 449 -28.92 38.44 16.03
N ASN A 450 -28.23 39.47 16.47
CA ASN A 450 -26.81 39.39 16.83
C ASN A 450 -26.54 38.45 18.03
N LYS A 451 -27.50 38.31 18.93
CA LYS A 451 -27.42 37.41 20.08
C LYS A 451 -27.66 35.95 19.69
N PHE A 452 -28.59 35.70 18.77
CA PHE A 452 -29.01 34.31 18.42
C PHE A 452 -28.17 33.72 17.31
N VAL A 453 -27.77 34.51 16.30
CA VAL A 453 -27.01 34.08 15.15
C VAL A 453 -25.50 34.28 15.44
N ASP A 454 -24.99 33.40 16.29
CA ASP A 454 -23.59 33.35 16.68
C ASP A 454 -22.98 32.01 16.20
N PRO A 455 -22.15 32.02 15.14
CA PRO A 455 -21.56 30.81 14.60
C PRO A 455 -20.78 30.00 15.65
N THR A 456 -20.21 30.64 16.66
CA THR A 456 -19.45 29.94 17.72
C THR A 456 -20.32 29.01 18.54
N LYS A 457 -21.62 29.25 18.59
CA LYS A 457 -22.62 28.44 19.29
C LYS A 457 -23.28 27.40 18.42
N MET A 458 -22.86 27.27 17.15
CA MET A 458 -23.46 26.36 16.16
C MET A 458 -22.57 25.14 15.85
N ILE A 459 -21.40 25.04 16.45
CA ILE A 459 -20.37 24.03 16.13
C ILE A 459 -20.41 22.78 17.03
N GLY A 460 -21.46 22.63 17.83
CA GLY A 460 -21.63 21.49 18.73
C GLY A 460 -23.04 21.40 19.30
N PRO A 461 -23.35 20.34 20.05
CA PRO A 461 -24.63 20.21 20.73
C PRO A 461 -24.79 21.32 21.78
N LYS A 462 -26.03 21.81 21.93
CA LYS A 462 -26.39 22.73 23.02
C LYS A 462 -26.80 21.91 24.24
N ALA A 463 -26.31 22.32 25.45
CA ALA A 463 -26.73 21.77 26.73
C ALA A 463 -28.18 22.19 27.06
#